data_651e237975f4753b31f4a8e746925ee0
#
_entry.id   651e237975f4753b31f4a8e746925ee0
#
_cell.length_a   1.000
_cell.length_b   1.000
_cell.length_c   1.000
_cell.angle_alpha   90.00
_cell.angle_beta   90.00
_cell.angle_gamma   90.00
#
_symmetry.space_group_name_H-M   'P 1'
#
loop_
_entity.id
_entity.type
_entity.pdbx_description
1 polymer ?
#
loop_
_entity_poly.entity_id
_entity_poly.type
_entity_poly.pdbx_seq_one_letter_code
_entity_poly.pdbx_strand_id
1 'polypeptide(L)'
;MKVLTFYLAVFGIMLAVGSASAGARTIEMLNKDDAGNKMVYSEELTRVEVGETITWVPTSKGHNVEWIAGPDGAELPKKSKNGKEVSMTFEVPGIYYYWCTPHKGMGMIGLVVVGDDVSNKGAIAKAKALGKSKKKLKALLGEL
;
A
#
# COMPACT_ATOMS: atom_id res chain seq x y z
N MET A 1 51.38 51.86 -4.02
CA MET A 1 50.55 51.00 -3.21
C MET A 1 49.45 50.47 -4.12
N LYS A 2 49.47 49.15 -4.46
CA LYS A 2 48.42 48.49 -5.27
C LYS A 2 47.49 47.74 -4.33
N VAL A 3 46.23 48.14 -4.30
CA VAL A 3 45.22 47.48 -3.53
C VAL A 3 44.66 46.31 -4.38
N LEU A 4 44.86 45.08 -3.88
CA LEU A 4 44.38 43.87 -4.52
C LEU A 4 43.00 43.54 -3.98
N THR A 5 41.96 43.73 -4.77
CA THR A 5 40.57 43.44 -4.40
C THR A 5 40.28 41.97 -4.68
N PHE A 6 40.09 41.18 -3.62
CA PHE A 6 39.65 39.79 -3.72
C PHE A 6 38.11 39.74 -3.90
N TYR A 7 37.65 39.23 -5.05
CA TYR A 7 36.27 38.87 -5.26
C TYR A 7 36.02 37.45 -4.72
N LEU A 8 35.25 37.36 -3.65
CA LEU A 8 34.74 36.07 -3.13
C LEU A 8 33.57 35.65 -4.02
N ALA A 9 33.77 34.66 -4.88
CA ALA A 9 32.66 34.03 -5.62
C ALA A 9 31.92 33.05 -4.70
N VAL A 10 30.72 33.45 -4.25
CA VAL A 10 29.81 32.54 -3.54
C VAL A 10 29.15 31.62 -4.56
N PHE A 11 29.59 30.37 -4.60
CA PHE A 11 28.99 29.33 -5.42
C PHE A 11 27.75 28.79 -4.68
N GLY A 12 26.58 29.29 -5.03
CA GLY A 12 25.29 28.79 -4.50
C GLY A 12 25.00 27.38 -5.04
N ILE A 13 25.10 26.37 -4.18
CA ILE A 13 24.63 25.01 -4.50
C ILE A 13 23.11 25.06 -4.50
N MET A 14 22.49 25.05 -5.67
CA MET A 14 21.08 24.88 -5.86
C MET A 14 20.76 23.38 -5.65
N LEU A 15 20.24 22.99 -4.47
CA LEU A 15 19.65 21.66 -4.28
C LEU A 15 18.38 21.59 -5.12
N ALA A 16 18.42 20.85 -6.21
CA ALA A 16 17.24 20.46 -6.94
C ALA A 16 16.46 19.46 -6.08
N VAL A 17 15.39 19.93 -5.42
CA VAL A 17 14.40 19.07 -4.78
C VAL A 17 13.62 18.40 -5.92
N GLY A 18 14.03 17.18 -6.29
CA GLY A 18 13.29 16.36 -7.22
C GLY A 18 11.94 16.04 -6.60
N SER A 19 10.85 16.60 -7.13
CA SER A 19 9.49 16.13 -6.82
C SER A 19 9.39 14.69 -7.32
N ALA A 20 9.41 13.72 -6.41
CA ALA A 20 9.04 12.36 -6.73
C ALA A 20 7.56 12.42 -7.20
N SER A 21 7.34 12.09 -8.47
CA SER A 21 6.00 11.92 -9.00
C SER A 21 5.36 10.79 -8.21
N ALA A 22 4.29 11.09 -7.45
CA ALA A 22 3.48 10.09 -6.80
C ALA A 22 2.92 9.15 -7.88
N GLY A 23 3.53 7.98 -8.03
CA GLY A 23 3.15 6.99 -9.04
C GLY A 23 1.78 6.43 -8.72
N ALA A 24 0.86 6.46 -9.69
CA ALA A 24 -0.40 5.73 -9.56
C ALA A 24 -0.09 4.22 -9.68
N ARG A 25 -0.33 3.44 -8.61
CA ARG A 25 -0.12 2.00 -8.59
C ARG A 25 -1.45 1.27 -8.80
N THR A 26 -1.44 0.24 -9.62
CA THR A 26 -2.61 -0.59 -9.89
C THR A 26 -2.43 -1.99 -9.31
N ILE A 27 -3.44 -2.48 -8.60
CA ILE A 27 -3.55 -3.85 -8.11
C ILE A 27 -4.76 -4.51 -8.78
N GLU A 28 -4.54 -5.61 -9.46
CA GLU A 28 -5.61 -6.36 -10.10
C GLU A 28 -6.28 -7.33 -9.12
N MET A 29 -7.59 -7.48 -9.25
CA MET A 29 -8.38 -8.46 -8.51
C MET A 29 -8.63 -9.66 -9.43
N LEU A 30 -8.04 -10.83 -9.11
CA LEU A 30 -7.93 -11.97 -10.01
C LEU A 30 -8.58 -13.23 -9.46
N ASN A 31 -9.29 -13.97 -10.34
CA ASN A 31 -9.71 -15.33 -10.04
C ASN A 31 -8.53 -16.29 -9.98
N LYS A 32 -7.49 -16.02 -10.79
CA LYS A 32 -6.26 -16.80 -10.86
C LYS A 32 -5.14 -15.93 -11.41
N ASP A 33 -3.95 -16.01 -10.80
CA ASP A 33 -2.72 -15.41 -11.30
C ASP A 33 -1.95 -16.34 -12.25
N ASP A 34 -0.86 -15.84 -12.83
CA ASP A 34 -0.02 -16.61 -13.75
C ASP A 34 0.70 -17.79 -13.08
N ALA A 35 0.91 -17.73 -11.76
CA ALA A 35 1.48 -18.81 -10.96
C ALA A 35 0.44 -19.90 -10.60
N GLY A 36 -0.83 -19.70 -10.94
CA GLY A 36 -1.92 -20.64 -10.68
C GLY A 36 -2.60 -20.48 -9.33
N ASN A 37 -2.24 -19.46 -8.53
CA ASN A 37 -2.93 -19.14 -7.28
C ASN A 37 -4.33 -18.61 -7.57
N LYS A 38 -5.30 -19.03 -6.77
CA LYS A 38 -6.70 -18.68 -6.98
C LYS A 38 -7.18 -17.63 -5.98
N MET A 39 -8.06 -16.73 -6.45
CA MET A 39 -8.67 -15.68 -5.64
C MET A 39 -7.60 -14.84 -4.96
N VAL A 40 -6.90 -14.03 -5.74
CA VAL A 40 -5.73 -13.26 -5.31
C VAL A 40 -5.81 -11.81 -5.80
N TYR A 41 -5.12 -10.92 -5.08
CA TYR A 41 -4.69 -9.64 -5.61
C TYR A 41 -3.36 -9.83 -6.35
N SER A 42 -3.13 -9.11 -7.44
CA SER A 42 -1.88 -9.23 -8.23
C SER A 42 -0.64 -8.90 -7.41
N GLU A 43 -0.80 -8.06 -6.38
CA GLU A 43 0.22 -7.71 -5.40
C GLU A 43 -0.41 -7.79 -4.01
N GLU A 44 0.05 -8.72 -3.18
CA GLU A 44 -0.51 -8.98 -1.86
C GLU A 44 0.23 -8.25 -0.74
N LEU A 45 1.46 -7.80 -0.99
CA LEU A 45 2.26 -6.93 -0.12
C LEU A 45 2.79 -5.76 -0.94
N THR A 46 2.21 -4.60 -0.74
CA THR A 46 2.52 -3.38 -1.50
C THR A 46 3.17 -2.35 -0.58
N ARG A 47 4.26 -1.72 -1.03
CA ARG A 47 4.90 -0.59 -0.32
C ARG A 47 4.68 0.69 -1.11
N VAL A 48 4.25 1.75 -0.43
CA VAL A 48 4.00 3.08 -1.01
C VAL A 48 4.51 4.18 -0.08
N GLU A 49 4.79 5.33 -0.66
CA GLU A 49 5.08 6.54 0.10
C GLU A 49 3.79 7.21 0.57
N VAL A 50 3.89 8.07 1.59
CA VAL A 50 2.77 8.91 2.04
C VAL A 50 2.32 9.81 0.88
N GLY A 51 1.00 9.89 0.65
CA GLY A 51 0.39 10.65 -0.43
C GLY A 51 0.22 9.85 -1.73
N GLU A 52 0.75 8.62 -1.83
CA GLU A 52 0.53 7.77 -3.02
C GLU A 52 -0.88 7.19 -3.05
N THR A 53 -1.36 6.94 -4.27
CA THR A 53 -2.68 6.35 -4.53
C THR A 53 -2.54 4.97 -5.14
N ILE A 54 -3.29 4.01 -4.60
CA ILE A 54 -3.47 2.69 -5.21
C ILE A 54 -4.89 2.59 -5.77
N THR A 55 -4.99 2.01 -6.97
CA THR A 55 -6.26 1.68 -7.62
C THR A 55 -6.38 0.16 -7.74
N TRP A 56 -7.44 -0.42 -7.18
CA TRP A 56 -7.79 -1.84 -7.34
C TRP A 56 -8.77 -1.99 -8.50
N VAL A 57 -8.37 -2.78 -9.50
CA VAL A 57 -9.12 -3.00 -10.74
C VAL A 57 -9.70 -4.42 -10.74
N PRO A 58 -11.02 -4.60 -10.96
CA PRO A 58 -11.65 -5.91 -11.03
C PRO A 58 -11.40 -6.57 -12.40
N THR A 59 -10.18 -7.02 -12.66
CA THR A 59 -9.81 -7.76 -13.89
C THR A 59 -10.64 -9.03 -14.03
N SER A 60 -10.93 -9.70 -12.91
CA SER A 60 -11.94 -10.75 -12.84
C SER A 60 -13.17 -10.30 -12.07
N LYS A 61 -14.35 -10.83 -12.42
CA LYS A 61 -15.61 -10.51 -11.73
C LYS A 61 -15.67 -11.12 -10.33
N GLY A 62 -16.46 -10.53 -9.44
CA GLY A 62 -16.79 -11.13 -8.14
C GLY A 62 -15.87 -10.72 -7.00
N HIS A 63 -15.04 -9.69 -7.18
CA HIS A 63 -14.10 -9.20 -6.18
C HIS A 63 -14.41 -7.79 -5.70
N ASN A 64 -13.91 -7.46 -4.50
CA ASN A 64 -13.97 -6.14 -3.90
C ASN A 64 -12.81 -5.91 -2.93
N VAL A 65 -12.75 -4.71 -2.35
CA VAL A 65 -11.83 -4.35 -1.28
C VAL A 65 -12.61 -3.98 -0.04
N GLU A 66 -12.31 -4.63 1.08
CA GLU A 66 -12.86 -4.31 2.41
C GLU A 66 -11.69 -4.13 3.38
N TRP A 67 -11.56 -2.93 3.92
CA TRP A 67 -10.53 -2.57 4.90
C TRP A 67 -10.86 -3.17 6.25
N ILE A 68 -9.89 -3.82 6.90
CA ILE A 68 -10.07 -4.54 8.15
C ILE A 68 -9.36 -3.86 9.31
N ALA A 69 -8.15 -3.36 9.05
CA ALA A 69 -7.36 -2.64 10.03
C ALA A 69 -6.38 -1.69 9.34
N GLY A 70 -5.98 -0.65 10.03
CA GLY A 70 -5.00 0.33 9.60
C GLY A 70 -4.30 0.97 10.79
N PRO A 71 -3.37 1.91 10.56
CA PRO A 71 -2.73 2.67 11.63
C PRO A 71 -3.73 3.60 12.34
N ASP A 72 -3.40 3.96 13.58
CA ASP A 72 -4.18 4.93 14.34
C ASP A 72 -4.26 6.27 13.59
N GLY A 73 -5.45 6.86 13.56
CA GLY A 73 -5.71 8.11 12.85
C GLY A 73 -6.01 7.97 11.36
N ALA A 74 -5.89 6.78 10.78
CA ALA A 74 -6.29 6.54 9.40
C ALA A 74 -7.81 6.37 9.27
N GLU A 75 -8.41 7.09 8.33
CA GLU A 75 -9.80 6.87 7.95
C GLU A 75 -9.87 5.73 6.91
N LEU A 76 -10.48 4.60 7.31
CA LEU A 76 -10.68 3.47 6.40
C LEU A 76 -11.97 3.66 5.62
N PRO A 77 -11.91 3.65 4.27
CA PRO A 77 -13.11 3.78 3.46
C PRO A 77 -14.10 2.64 3.68
N LYS A 78 -15.37 2.89 3.37
CA LYS A 78 -16.35 1.82 3.31
C LYS A 78 -15.94 0.77 2.29
N LYS A 79 -16.34 -0.49 2.55
CA LYS A 79 -16.17 -1.60 1.62
C LYS A 79 -16.61 -1.23 0.21
N SER A 80 -15.79 -1.51 -0.79
CA SER A 80 -16.12 -1.25 -2.18
C SER A 80 -17.25 -2.17 -2.68
N LYS A 81 -17.96 -1.73 -3.70
CA LYS A 81 -18.96 -2.58 -4.38
C LYS A 81 -18.26 -3.70 -5.13
N ASN A 82 -18.90 -4.87 -5.16
CA ASN A 82 -18.39 -6.02 -5.89
C ASN A 82 -18.28 -5.73 -7.40
N GLY A 83 -17.15 -6.07 -7.99
CA GLY A 83 -16.87 -5.86 -9.42
C GLY A 83 -16.70 -4.39 -9.83
N LYS A 84 -16.39 -3.51 -8.87
CA LYS A 84 -16.11 -2.09 -9.14
C LYS A 84 -14.67 -1.75 -8.79
N GLU A 85 -14.08 -0.91 -9.62
CA GLU A 85 -12.82 -0.25 -9.35
C GLU A 85 -12.94 0.64 -8.11
N VAL A 86 -11.86 0.70 -7.33
CA VAL A 86 -11.77 1.57 -6.15
C VAL A 86 -10.35 2.07 -5.99
N SER A 87 -10.19 3.33 -5.61
CA SER A 87 -8.89 3.94 -5.32
C SER A 87 -8.86 4.43 -3.87
N MET A 88 -7.66 4.43 -3.29
CA MET A 88 -7.39 5.02 -1.97
C MET A 88 -6.03 5.72 -2.01
N THR A 89 -6.00 6.95 -1.50
CA THR A 89 -4.77 7.69 -1.23
C THR A 89 -4.37 7.48 0.24
N PHE A 90 -3.08 7.22 0.49
CA PHE A 90 -2.56 6.84 1.80
C PHE A 90 -1.84 8.02 2.46
N GLU A 91 -2.50 8.70 3.39
CA GLU A 91 -1.96 9.89 4.06
C GLU A 91 -1.28 9.58 5.41
N VAL A 92 -1.61 8.46 6.04
CA VAL A 92 -1.09 8.08 7.36
C VAL A 92 -0.11 6.92 7.24
N PRO A 93 1.15 7.06 7.70
CA PRO A 93 2.12 5.95 7.70
C PRO A 93 1.63 4.76 8.52
N GLY A 94 2.03 3.56 8.11
CA GLY A 94 1.69 2.32 8.79
C GLY A 94 1.21 1.22 7.86
N ILE A 95 0.83 0.08 8.43
CA ILE A 95 0.33 -1.09 7.72
C ILE A 95 -1.19 -1.02 7.65
N TYR A 96 -1.73 -1.16 6.44
CA TYR A 96 -3.15 -1.31 6.16
C TYR A 96 -3.43 -2.74 5.72
N TYR A 97 -4.45 -3.36 6.31
CA TYR A 97 -4.88 -4.72 6.02
C TYR A 97 -6.27 -4.71 5.38
N TYR A 98 -6.41 -5.41 4.27
CA TYR A 98 -7.67 -5.55 3.55
C TYR A 98 -7.88 -6.97 3.02
N TRP A 99 -9.11 -7.29 2.69
CA TRP A 99 -9.47 -8.55 2.06
C TRP A 99 -10.54 -8.37 0.98
N CYS A 100 -10.75 -9.43 0.18
CA CYS A 100 -11.92 -9.57 -0.66
C CYS A 100 -13.04 -10.23 0.16
N THR A 101 -14.17 -9.55 0.35
CA THR A 101 -15.28 -10.03 1.22
C THR A 101 -15.75 -11.43 0.89
N PRO A 102 -16.06 -11.80 -0.39
CA PRO A 102 -16.48 -13.16 -0.71
C PRO A 102 -15.37 -14.22 -0.61
N HIS A 103 -14.09 -13.83 -0.72
CA HIS A 103 -12.98 -14.78 -0.80
C HIS A 103 -11.99 -14.70 0.39
N LYS A 104 -12.36 -14.00 1.46
CA LYS A 104 -11.54 -13.85 2.68
C LYS A 104 -11.16 -15.19 3.32
N GLY A 105 -12.06 -16.17 3.29
CA GLY A 105 -11.77 -17.51 3.79
C GLY A 105 -10.81 -18.32 2.90
N MET A 106 -10.68 -17.94 1.64
CA MET A 106 -9.80 -18.58 0.65
C MET A 106 -8.37 -18.00 0.66
N GLY A 107 -8.15 -16.89 1.38
CA GLY A 107 -6.86 -16.24 1.49
C GLY A 107 -6.68 -15.04 0.54
N MET A 108 -7.76 -14.48 -0.01
CA MET A 108 -7.68 -13.27 -0.82
C MET A 108 -7.58 -12.02 0.08
N ILE A 109 -6.37 -11.71 0.47
CA ILE A 109 -6.02 -10.59 1.36
C ILE A 109 -4.83 -9.81 0.81
N GLY A 110 -4.62 -8.59 1.30
CA GLY A 110 -3.43 -7.81 1.02
C GLY A 110 -3.04 -6.89 2.16
N LEU A 111 -1.78 -6.50 2.15
CA LEU A 111 -1.21 -5.48 3.03
C LEU A 111 -0.66 -4.32 2.18
N VAL A 112 -0.88 -3.10 2.65
CA VAL A 112 -0.16 -1.91 2.16
C VAL A 112 0.67 -1.36 3.30
N VAL A 113 1.97 -1.17 3.06
CA VAL A 113 2.91 -0.54 4.01
C VAL A 113 3.20 0.87 3.49
N VAL A 114 2.84 1.87 4.27
CA VAL A 114 2.95 3.28 3.90
C VAL A 114 4.10 3.93 4.66
N GLY A 115 5.03 4.56 3.92
CA GLY A 115 6.17 5.28 4.49
C GLY A 115 7.15 4.37 5.26
N ASP A 116 7.25 3.09 4.86
CA ASP A 116 8.05 2.05 5.55
C ASP A 116 7.77 1.91 7.06
N ASP A 117 6.66 2.43 7.55
CA ASP A 117 6.23 2.34 8.94
C ASP A 117 5.54 0.99 9.21
N VAL A 118 6.11 0.20 10.10
CA VAL A 118 5.58 -1.08 10.55
C VAL A 118 5.22 -1.09 12.04
N SER A 119 5.12 0.07 12.67
CA SER A 119 4.89 0.22 14.11
C SER A 119 3.59 -0.45 14.58
N ASN A 120 2.56 -0.50 13.74
CA ASN A 120 1.28 -1.13 14.03
C ASN A 120 1.22 -2.64 13.67
N LYS A 121 2.35 -3.28 13.30
CA LYS A 121 2.42 -4.71 12.93
C LYS A 121 1.78 -5.63 13.97
N GLY A 122 1.98 -5.35 15.26
CA GLY A 122 1.38 -6.11 16.36
C GLY A 122 -0.15 -6.03 16.40
N ALA A 123 -0.73 -4.87 16.06
CA ALA A 123 -2.18 -4.70 15.97
C ALA A 123 -2.75 -5.41 14.74
N ILE A 124 -2.08 -5.33 13.59
CA ILE A 124 -2.48 -6.04 12.37
C ILE A 124 -2.44 -7.56 12.58
N ALA A 125 -1.44 -8.08 13.29
CA ALA A 125 -1.33 -9.51 13.60
C ALA A 125 -2.52 -10.05 14.43
N LYS A 126 -3.18 -9.19 15.21
CA LYS A 126 -4.37 -9.50 16.02
C LYS A 126 -5.69 -9.23 15.29
N ALA A 127 -5.63 -8.63 14.11
CA ALA A 127 -6.82 -8.29 13.35
C ALA A 127 -7.56 -9.56 12.88
N LYS A 128 -8.84 -9.40 12.57
CA LYS A 128 -9.71 -10.49 12.13
C LYS A 128 -9.17 -11.14 10.85
N ALA A 129 -8.95 -12.44 10.89
CA ALA A 129 -8.59 -13.25 9.73
C ALA A 129 -9.37 -14.56 9.74
N LEU A 130 -9.76 -15.07 8.56
CA LEU A 130 -10.64 -16.23 8.41
C LEU A 130 -10.02 -17.29 7.48
N GLY A 131 -10.19 -18.56 7.84
CA GLY A 131 -9.74 -19.67 7.00
C GLY A 131 -8.25 -19.56 6.62
N LYS A 132 -7.95 -19.65 5.33
CA LYS A 132 -6.58 -19.56 4.80
C LYS A 132 -5.94 -18.18 5.00
N SER A 133 -6.72 -17.12 5.16
CA SER A 133 -6.21 -15.78 5.43
C SER A 133 -5.39 -15.69 6.72
N LYS A 134 -5.65 -16.54 7.73
CA LYS A 134 -4.87 -16.59 8.97
C LYS A 134 -3.39 -16.92 8.68
N LYS A 135 -3.17 -17.96 7.90
CA LYS A 135 -1.80 -18.38 7.52
C LYS A 135 -1.13 -17.35 6.60
N LYS A 136 -1.88 -16.83 5.61
CA LYS A 136 -1.36 -15.84 4.67
C LYS A 136 -1.00 -14.53 5.36
N LEU A 137 -1.84 -14.00 6.25
CA LEU A 137 -1.55 -12.80 7.02
C LEU A 137 -0.26 -12.95 7.83
N LYS A 138 -0.10 -14.09 8.51
CA LYS A 138 1.15 -14.39 9.25
C LYS A 138 2.37 -14.42 8.32
N ALA A 139 2.25 -14.99 7.13
CA ALA A 139 3.33 -15.04 6.15
C ALA A 139 3.69 -13.63 5.65
N LEU A 140 2.72 -12.83 5.20
CA LEU A 140 2.95 -11.46 4.73
C LEU A 140 3.56 -10.57 5.82
N LEU A 141 3.10 -10.69 7.07
CA LEU A 141 3.72 -9.98 8.20
C LEU A 141 5.14 -10.45 8.49
N GLY A 142 5.48 -11.69 8.15
CA GLY A 142 6.83 -12.23 8.29
C GLY A 142 7.84 -11.63 7.30
N GLU A 143 7.37 -11.01 6.22
CA GLU A 143 8.17 -10.33 5.19
C GLU A 143 8.50 -8.86 5.55
N LEU A 144 7.92 -8.35 6.63
CA LEU A 144 8.15 -7.00 7.18
C LEU A 144 9.22 -7.05 8.30
#